data_9d0b564d5d10cc8597fb7ccc874e2093
#
_entry.id   9d0b564d5d10cc8597fb7ccc874e2093
#
_cell.length_a   1.000
_cell.length_b   1.000
_cell.length_c   1.000
_cell.angle_alpha   90.00
_cell.angle_beta   90.00
_cell.angle_gamma   90.00
#
_symmetry.space_group_name_H-M   'P 1'
#
loop_
_entity.id
_entity.type
_entity.pdbx_description
1 polymer ?
#
loop_
_entity_poly.entity_id
_entity_poly.type
_entity_poly.pdbx_seq_one_letter_code
_entity_poly.pdbx_strand_id
1 'polypeptide(L)'
;MLDECSVAIQQMIAIARAVDMKCQVLILDEPTSSLDDDEVEKLFVLMRRLRDEGVGIIFVTHFLEQVYAVCDRITVLRNGELVGEYETKDLPRVMLVAKMMGKDLYDLADIKSAHEGKKAEGSVPVIEAEGLGHKGTIKPFNIKINKGEVIGLTGLLAPAVPSLSAPSTVQIRQTAES
;
A
#
# COMPACT_ATOMS: atom_id res chain seq x y z
N MET A 1 29.04 -1.71 -2.58
CA MET A 1 28.74 -2.08 -1.18
C MET A 1 27.22 -2.24 -1.03
N LEU A 2 26.71 -2.92 0.04
CA LEU A 2 25.26 -3.16 0.22
C LEU A 2 24.43 -1.87 0.25
N ASP A 3 25.00 -0.79 0.75
CA ASP A 3 24.37 0.55 0.83
C ASP A 3 24.06 1.19 -0.54
N GLU A 4 24.61 0.63 -1.62
CA GLU A 4 24.38 1.09 -3.00
C GLU A 4 23.25 0.30 -3.69
N CYS A 5 22.77 -0.78 -3.05
CA CYS A 5 21.68 -1.60 -3.56
C CYS A 5 20.31 -1.02 -3.18
N SER A 6 19.27 -1.30 -3.99
CA SER A 6 17.90 -0.96 -3.63
C SER A 6 17.50 -1.60 -2.29
N VAL A 7 16.57 -0.99 -1.58
CA VAL A 7 16.05 -1.53 -0.30
C VAL A 7 15.53 -2.95 -0.48
N ALA A 8 14.91 -3.24 -1.62
CA ALA A 8 14.45 -4.57 -2.00
C ALA A 8 15.59 -5.61 -1.98
N ILE A 9 16.72 -5.30 -2.63
CA ILE A 9 17.89 -6.18 -2.66
C ILE A 9 18.47 -6.36 -1.26
N GLN A 10 18.55 -5.30 -0.47
CA GLN A 10 19.03 -5.37 0.92
C GLN A 10 18.16 -6.31 1.77
N GLN A 11 16.83 -6.22 1.63
CA GLN A 11 15.90 -7.12 2.31
C GLN A 11 16.06 -8.57 1.87
N MET A 12 16.15 -8.84 0.57
CA MET A 12 16.36 -10.20 0.05
C MET A 12 17.68 -10.81 0.55
N ILE A 13 18.74 -10.03 0.67
CA ILE A 13 20.03 -10.48 1.23
C ILE A 13 19.89 -10.77 2.72
N ALA A 14 19.17 -9.94 3.49
CA ALA A 14 18.94 -10.18 4.90
C ALA A 14 18.17 -11.49 5.14
N ILE A 15 17.15 -11.77 4.33
CA ILE A 15 16.38 -13.01 4.36
C ILE A 15 17.27 -14.19 3.98
N ALA A 16 18.03 -14.10 2.89
CA ALA A 16 18.96 -15.15 2.45
C ALA A 16 19.98 -15.50 3.55
N ARG A 17 20.50 -14.49 4.26
CA ARG A 17 21.40 -14.71 5.41
C ARG A 17 20.73 -15.46 6.56
N ALA A 18 19.47 -15.10 6.90
CA ALA A 18 18.73 -15.80 7.95
C ALA A 18 18.50 -17.28 7.58
N VAL A 19 18.19 -17.55 6.31
CA VAL A 19 18.02 -18.91 5.76
C VAL A 19 19.34 -19.71 5.85
N ASP A 20 20.45 -19.11 5.44
CA ASP A 20 21.79 -19.74 5.50
C ASP A 20 22.17 -20.15 6.93
N MET A 21 21.74 -19.37 7.93
CA MET A 21 21.90 -19.67 9.36
C MET A 21 20.99 -20.79 9.87
N LYS A 22 20.17 -21.43 9.03
CA LYS A 22 19.22 -22.50 9.39
C LYS A 22 18.27 -22.09 10.51
N CYS A 23 17.70 -20.89 10.43
CA CYS A 23 16.75 -20.43 11.42
C CYS A 23 15.49 -21.32 11.43
N GLN A 24 14.97 -21.60 12.62
CA GLN A 24 13.69 -22.32 12.79
C GLN A 24 12.49 -21.36 12.75
N VAL A 25 12.72 -20.07 13.05
CA VAL A 25 11.71 -19.01 13.02
C VAL A 25 12.29 -17.81 12.29
N LEU A 26 11.53 -17.28 11.35
CA LEU A 26 11.86 -16.08 10.60
C LEU A 26 10.81 -14.99 10.90
N ILE A 27 11.26 -13.83 11.34
CA ILE A 27 10.38 -12.69 11.60
C ILE A 27 10.62 -11.65 10.50
N LEU A 28 9.57 -11.29 9.78
CA LEU A 28 9.55 -10.31 8.71
C LEU A 28 8.64 -9.14 9.13
N ASP A 29 9.24 -7.99 9.37
CA ASP A 29 8.54 -6.78 9.76
C ASP A 29 8.47 -5.82 8.57
N GLU A 30 7.25 -5.56 8.07
CA GLU A 30 6.93 -4.73 6.90
C GLU A 30 7.82 -5.01 5.67
N PRO A 31 8.08 -6.30 5.29
CA PRO A 31 9.11 -6.61 4.30
C PRO A 31 8.74 -6.20 2.88
N THR A 32 7.50 -5.80 2.64
CA THR A 32 6.98 -5.46 1.31
C THR A 32 6.80 -3.96 1.07
N SER A 33 7.07 -3.13 2.08
CA SER A 33 6.80 -1.68 2.02
C SER A 33 7.53 -0.93 0.90
N SER A 34 8.65 -1.47 0.42
CA SER A 34 9.50 -0.88 -0.61
C SER A 34 9.66 -1.76 -1.85
N LEU A 35 8.85 -2.83 -1.95
CA LEU A 35 8.88 -3.78 -3.06
C LEU A 35 7.82 -3.44 -4.10
N ASP A 36 8.09 -3.73 -5.36
CA ASP A 36 7.07 -3.78 -6.40
C ASP A 36 6.30 -5.12 -6.37
N ASP A 37 5.23 -5.23 -7.17
CA ASP A 37 4.37 -6.41 -7.18
C ASP A 37 5.12 -7.70 -7.58
N ASP A 38 6.07 -7.61 -8.51
CA ASP A 38 6.88 -8.76 -8.94
C ASP A 38 7.86 -9.19 -7.84
N GLU A 39 8.40 -8.25 -7.09
CA GLU A 39 9.30 -8.50 -5.96
C GLU A 39 8.53 -9.11 -4.77
N VAL A 40 7.31 -8.61 -4.52
CA VAL A 40 6.40 -9.17 -3.51
C VAL A 40 6.07 -10.63 -3.82
N GLU A 41 5.74 -10.97 -5.07
CA GLU A 41 5.45 -12.37 -5.42
C GLU A 41 6.67 -13.28 -5.27
N LYS A 42 7.87 -12.80 -5.62
CA LYS A 42 9.12 -13.54 -5.39
C LYS A 42 9.36 -13.81 -3.90
N LEU A 43 9.08 -12.80 -3.04
CA LEU A 43 9.14 -12.98 -1.60
C LEU A 43 8.14 -14.03 -1.11
N PHE A 44 6.90 -14.01 -1.60
CA PHE A 44 5.88 -14.99 -1.23
C PHE A 44 6.24 -16.42 -1.66
N VAL A 45 6.81 -16.57 -2.85
CA VAL A 45 7.34 -17.86 -3.31
C VAL A 45 8.43 -18.38 -2.35
N LEU A 46 9.34 -17.52 -1.93
CA LEU A 46 10.38 -17.86 -0.97
C LEU A 46 9.78 -18.23 0.41
N MET A 47 8.81 -17.45 0.91
CA MET A 47 8.13 -17.74 2.18
C MET A 47 7.42 -19.09 2.15
N ARG A 48 6.68 -19.40 1.08
CA ARG A 48 6.01 -20.69 0.93
C ARG A 48 7.02 -21.86 0.95
N ARG A 49 8.15 -21.70 0.23
CA ARG A 49 9.21 -22.69 0.23
C ARG A 49 9.80 -22.91 1.64
N LEU A 50 10.13 -21.85 2.37
CA LEU A 50 10.66 -21.95 3.73
C LEU A 50 9.67 -22.60 4.70
N ARG A 51 8.38 -22.26 4.59
CA ARG A 51 7.31 -22.93 5.33
C ARG A 51 7.29 -24.43 5.05
N ASP A 52 7.36 -24.82 3.78
CA ASP A 52 7.35 -26.23 3.36
C ASP A 52 8.62 -26.98 3.84
N GLU A 53 9.73 -26.27 4.05
CA GLU A 53 10.96 -26.76 4.70
C GLU A 53 10.85 -26.79 6.24
N GLY A 54 9.72 -26.37 6.84
CA GLY A 54 9.44 -26.43 8.27
C GLY A 54 9.83 -25.17 9.05
N VAL A 55 10.15 -24.07 8.39
CA VAL A 55 10.46 -22.79 9.07
C VAL A 55 9.15 -22.10 9.47
N GLY A 56 9.01 -21.75 10.77
CA GLY A 56 7.92 -20.90 11.24
C GLY A 56 8.16 -19.45 10.79
N ILE A 57 7.13 -18.80 10.21
CA ILE A 57 7.26 -17.43 9.72
C ILE A 57 6.29 -16.51 10.44
N ILE A 58 6.78 -15.42 11.02
CA ILE A 58 5.97 -14.31 11.52
C ILE A 58 6.06 -13.18 10.50
N PHE A 59 4.93 -12.87 9.87
CA PHE A 59 4.83 -11.84 8.85
C PHE A 59 4.00 -10.66 9.38
N VAL A 60 4.66 -9.54 9.67
CA VAL A 60 4.03 -8.33 10.17
C VAL A 60 3.83 -7.38 9.01
N THR A 61 2.59 -6.97 8.74
CA THR A 61 2.24 -6.05 7.66
C THR A 61 0.90 -5.37 7.91
N HIS A 62 0.70 -4.22 7.30
CA HIS A 62 -0.59 -3.53 7.23
C HIS A 62 -1.32 -3.77 5.89
N PHE A 63 -0.70 -4.48 4.94
CA PHE A 63 -1.30 -4.83 3.66
C PHE A 63 -2.15 -6.10 3.78
N LEU A 64 -3.44 -5.92 4.04
CA LEU A 64 -4.35 -7.04 4.31
C LEU A 64 -4.41 -8.05 3.16
N GLU A 65 -4.31 -7.60 1.90
CA GLU A 65 -4.30 -8.50 0.73
C GLU A 65 -3.16 -9.51 0.79
N GLN A 66 -2.00 -9.05 1.23
CA GLN A 66 -0.81 -9.89 1.39
C GLN A 66 -1.01 -10.93 2.50
N VAL A 67 -1.65 -10.54 3.62
CA VAL A 67 -1.99 -11.47 4.69
C VAL A 67 -2.83 -12.63 4.16
N TYR A 68 -3.89 -12.34 3.41
CA TYR A 68 -4.75 -13.38 2.82
C TYR A 68 -4.08 -14.20 1.74
N ALA A 69 -3.04 -13.67 1.08
CA ALA A 69 -2.32 -14.38 0.03
C ALA A 69 -1.32 -15.42 0.55
N VAL A 70 -0.73 -15.20 1.75
CA VAL A 70 0.41 -16.00 2.20
C VAL A 70 0.31 -16.57 3.61
N CYS A 71 -0.55 -16.01 4.49
CA CYS A 71 -0.64 -16.42 5.89
C CYS A 71 -1.67 -17.53 6.11
N ASP A 72 -1.34 -18.50 6.94
CA ASP A 72 -2.26 -19.55 7.37
C ASP A 72 -3.13 -19.07 8.53
N ARG A 73 -2.58 -18.24 9.44
CA ARG A 73 -3.23 -17.70 10.63
C ARG A 73 -3.00 -16.20 10.76
N ILE A 74 -3.95 -15.54 11.38
CA ILE A 74 -3.92 -14.09 11.64
C ILE A 74 -4.03 -13.85 13.14
N THR A 75 -3.05 -13.15 13.70
CA THR A 75 -3.10 -12.63 15.07
C THR A 75 -3.35 -11.13 15.01
N VAL A 76 -4.44 -10.67 15.61
CA VAL A 76 -4.80 -9.25 15.62
C VAL A 76 -4.37 -8.62 16.93
N LEU A 77 -3.53 -7.60 16.83
CA LEU A 77 -3.12 -6.75 17.96
C LEU A 77 -3.72 -5.35 17.78
N ARG A 78 -4.14 -4.75 18.88
CA ARG A 78 -4.65 -3.36 18.91
C ARG A 78 -4.22 -2.69 20.20
N ASN A 79 -3.56 -1.54 20.09
CA ASN A 79 -3.05 -0.78 21.24
C ASN A 79 -2.18 -1.61 22.22
N GLY A 80 -1.41 -2.56 21.67
CA GLY A 80 -0.56 -3.45 22.47
C GLY A 80 -1.28 -4.64 23.10
N GLU A 81 -2.59 -4.80 22.89
CA GLU A 81 -3.38 -5.91 23.41
C GLU A 81 -3.76 -6.92 22.34
N LEU A 82 -3.81 -8.20 22.71
CA LEU A 82 -4.29 -9.26 21.84
C LEU A 82 -5.82 -9.18 21.69
N VAL A 83 -6.27 -8.94 20.45
CA VAL A 83 -7.70 -8.97 20.10
C VAL A 83 -8.18 -10.39 19.83
N GLY A 84 -7.32 -11.21 19.19
CA GLY A 84 -7.61 -12.61 18.94
C GLY A 84 -6.72 -13.23 17.86
N GLU A 85 -6.83 -14.56 17.73
CA GLU A 85 -6.16 -15.37 16.72
C GLU A 85 -7.22 -16.09 15.88
N TYR A 86 -6.98 -16.18 14.58
CA TYR A 86 -7.96 -16.70 13.62
C TYR A 86 -7.23 -17.45 12.49
N GLU A 87 -7.86 -18.52 12.00
CA GLU A 87 -7.48 -19.10 10.72
C GLU A 87 -7.81 -18.11 9.59
N THR A 88 -6.89 -17.90 8.67
CA THR A 88 -7.07 -16.92 7.59
C THR A 88 -8.30 -17.20 6.74
N LYS A 89 -8.58 -18.48 6.47
CA LYS A 89 -9.75 -18.94 5.70
C LYS A 89 -11.11 -18.66 6.38
N ASP A 90 -11.11 -18.56 7.72
CA ASP A 90 -12.32 -18.43 8.52
C ASP A 90 -12.62 -16.98 8.93
N LEU A 91 -11.70 -16.04 8.69
CA LEU A 91 -11.86 -14.63 9.01
C LEU A 91 -12.09 -13.79 7.76
N PRO A 92 -13.33 -13.39 7.42
CA PRO A 92 -13.58 -12.48 6.32
C PRO A 92 -12.87 -11.14 6.49
N ARG A 93 -12.41 -10.54 5.41
CA ARG A 93 -11.65 -9.28 5.40
C ARG A 93 -12.34 -8.14 6.15
N VAL A 94 -13.66 -8.01 5.97
CA VAL A 94 -14.46 -6.99 6.66
C VAL A 94 -14.44 -7.21 8.18
N MET A 95 -14.46 -8.47 8.64
CA MET A 95 -14.35 -8.82 10.05
C MET A 95 -12.97 -8.50 10.61
N LEU A 96 -11.90 -8.76 9.85
CA LEU A 96 -10.54 -8.40 10.26
C LEU A 96 -10.42 -6.89 10.47
N VAL A 97 -10.91 -6.08 9.52
CA VAL A 97 -10.92 -4.62 9.63
C VAL A 97 -11.72 -4.15 10.85
N ALA A 98 -12.92 -4.72 11.09
CA ALA A 98 -13.73 -4.41 12.26
C ALA A 98 -12.97 -4.66 13.58
N LYS A 99 -12.30 -5.81 13.68
CA LYS A 99 -11.50 -6.18 14.87
C LYS A 99 -10.29 -5.25 15.07
N MET A 100 -9.61 -4.87 14.00
CA MET A 100 -8.50 -3.91 14.05
C MET A 100 -8.97 -2.53 14.51
N MET A 101 -10.13 -2.06 14.03
CA MET A 101 -10.71 -0.76 14.39
C MET A 101 -11.40 -0.75 15.76
N GLY A 102 -11.77 -1.91 16.31
CA GLY A 102 -12.57 -2.02 17.52
C GLY A 102 -14.00 -1.55 17.35
N LYS A 103 -14.54 -1.66 16.14
CA LYS A 103 -15.90 -1.28 15.77
C LYS A 103 -16.73 -2.52 15.47
N ASP A 104 -18.02 -2.45 15.75
CA ASP A 104 -18.96 -3.47 15.32
C ASP A 104 -19.23 -3.36 13.81
N LEU A 105 -19.65 -4.48 13.19
CA LEU A 105 -19.92 -4.56 11.74
C LEU A 105 -20.95 -3.53 11.25
N TYR A 106 -21.89 -3.15 12.12
CA TYR A 106 -22.93 -2.17 11.80
C TYR A 106 -22.35 -0.78 11.54
N ASP A 107 -21.30 -0.38 12.27
CA ASP A 107 -20.62 0.91 12.09
C ASP A 107 -19.85 0.99 10.75
N LEU A 108 -19.46 -0.17 10.19
CA LEU A 108 -18.74 -0.23 8.90
C LEU A 108 -19.68 -0.11 7.68
N ALA A 109 -20.95 -0.49 7.83
CA ALA A 109 -21.96 -0.33 6.78
C ALA A 109 -22.24 1.16 6.51
N ASP A 110 -22.23 2.00 7.55
CA ASP A 110 -22.44 3.44 7.43
C ASP A 110 -21.25 4.15 6.75
N ILE A 111 -20.03 3.61 6.86
CA ILE A 111 -18.85 4.17 6.20
C ILE A 111 -18.90 3.94 4.66
N LYS A 112 -19.47 2.82 4.22
CA LYS A 112 -19.63 2.56 2.77
C LYS A 112 -20.64 3.53 2.11
N SER A 113 -21.72 3.86 2.80
CA SER A 113 -22.74 4.79 2.28
C SER A 113 -22.25 6.24 2.22
N ALA A 114 -21.28 6.62 3.06
CA ALA A 114 -20.71 7.96 3.06
C ALA A 114 -19.70 8.22 1.90
N HIS A 115 -19.23 7.17 1.23
CA HIS A 115 -18.24 7.26 0.14
C HIS A 115 -18.83 7.17 -1.27
N GLU A 116 -20.15 7.05 -1.42
CA GLU A 116 -20.80 7.35 -2.70
C GLU A 116 -20.78 8.86 -2.92
N GLY A 117 -19.61 9.32 -3.42
CA GLY A 117 -19.38 10.71 -3.75
C GLY A 117 -20.49 11.20 -4.69
N LYS A 118 -21.28 12.17 -4.23
CA LYS A 118 -22.16 12.93 -5.11
C LYS A 118 -21.30 13.48 -6.23
N LYS A 119 -21.45 12.92 -7.43
CA LYS A 119 -20.96 13.58 -8.65
C LYS A 119 -21.60 14.94 -8.69
N ALA A 120 -20.85 15.97 -8.42
CA ALA A 120 -21.29 17.36 -8.63
C ALA A 120 -21.31 17.62 -10.14
N GLU A 121 -22.38 17.18 -10.80
CA GLU A 121 -22.63 17.57 -12.19
C GLU A 121 -22.83 19.08 -12.22
N GLY A 122 -21.96 19.81 -12.92
CA GLY A 122 -22.10 21.24 -13.19
C GLY A 122 -21.31 22.19 -12.30
N SER A 123 -20.37 21.71 -11.46
CA SER A 123 -19.52 22.61 -10.67
C SER A 123 -18.38 23.19 -11.52
N VAL A 124 -18.13 24.50 -11.33
CA VAL A 124 -16.96 25.18 -11.92
C VAL A 124 -15.69 24.55 -11.33
N PRO A 125 -14.72 24.16 -12.16
CA PRO A 125 -13.48 23.57 -11.66
C PRO A 125 -12.70 24.60 -10.81
N VAL A 126 -12.21 24.16 -9.65
CA VAL A 126 -11.34 24.97 -8.77
C VAL A 126 -9.92 25.05 -9.35
N ILE A 127 -9.50 23.96 -9.98
CA ILE A 127 -8.21 23.88 -10.66
C ILE A 127 -8.43 23.24 -12.03
N GLU A 128 -7.91 23.89 -13.06
CA GLU A 128 -7.80 23.35 -14.41
C GLU A 128 -6.36 23.53 -14.88
N ALA A 129 -5.69 22.43 -15.19
CA ALA A 129 -4.33 22.44 -15.69
C ALA A 129 -4.27 21.66 -17.02
N GLU A 130 -3.70 22.29 -18.04
CA GLU A 130 -3.48 21.70 -19.35
C GLU A 130 -1.99 21.50 -19.60
N GLY A 131 -1.63 20.34 -20.15
CA GLY A 131 -0.23 20.02 -20.47
C GLY A 131 0.68 19.90 -19.26
N LEU A 132 0.14 19.55 -18.09
CA LEU A 132 0.93 19.34 -16.87
C LEU A 132 1.91 18.20 -17.09
N GLY A 133 3.20 18.47 -16.99
CA GLY A 133 4.22 17.46 -17.21
C GLY A 133 5.61 17.94 -16.82
N HIS A 134 6.57 17.05 -16.83
CA HIS A 134 7.98 17.36 -16.59
C HIS A 134 8.83 16.68 -17.64
N LYS A 135 9.71 17.47 -18.29
CA LYS A 135 10.56 16.99 -19.40
C LYS A 135 11.43 15.80 -18.93
N GLY A 136 11.23 14.65 -19.57
CA GLY A 136 12.00 13.44 -19.32
C GLY A 136 11.41 12.48 -18.27
N THR A 137 10.42 12.91 -17.45
CA THR A 137 9.84 12.06 -16.39
C THR A 137 8.33 11.90 -16.48
N ILE A 138 7.59 12.98 -16.76
CA ILE A 138 6.13 12.95 -16.82
C ILE A 138 5.68 13.46 -18.19
N LYS A 139 4.96 12.62 -18.92
CA LYS A 139 4.33 13.04 -20.18
C LYS A 139 3.23 14.05 -19.89
N PRO A 140 3.02 15.06 -20.79
CA PRO A 140 1.97 16.04 -20.61
C PRO A 140 0.60 15.38 -20.46
N PHE A 141 -0.18 15.80 -19.47
CA PHE A 141 -1.56 15.39 -19.23
C PHE A 141 -2.40 16.58 -18.76
N ASN A 142 -3.72 16.45 -18.84
CA ASN A 142 -4.65 17.46 -18.41
C ASN A 142 -5.38 16.97 -17.15
N ILE A 143 -5.66 17.88 -16.23
CA ILE A 143 -6.40 17.57 -15.00
C ILE A 143 -7.36 18.71 -14.67
N LYS A 144 -8.58 18.34 -14.24
CA LYS A 144 -9.59 19.26 -13.70
C LYS A 144 -10.00 18.77 -12.33
N ILE A 145 -10.05 19.68 -11.37
CA ILE A 145 -10.48 19.39 -10.00
C ILE A 145 -11.65 20.29 -9.65
N ASN A 146 -12.77 19.69 -9.31
CA ASN A 146 -13.99 20.40 -8.93
C ASN A 146 -14.06 20.64 -7.42
N LYS A 147 -14.87 21.61 -7.01
CA LYS A 147 -15.08 21.90 -5.58
C LYS A 147 -15.68 20.66 -4.88
N GLY A 148 -15.04 20.22 -3.78
CA GLY A 148 -15.48 19.05 -3.01
C GLY A 148 -15.12 17.70 -3.63
N GLU A 149 -14.28 17.67 -4.68
CA GLU A 149 -13.80 16.47 -5.32
C GLU A 149 -12.46 16.03 -4.71
N VAL A 150 -12.28 14.71 -4.55
CA VAL A 150 -11.01 14.07 -4.16
C VAL A 150 -10.50 13.26 -5.34
N ILE A 151 -9.34 13.61 -5.86
CA ILE A 151 -8.72 12.91 -7.00
C ILE A 151 -7.55 12.08 -6.49
N GLY A 152 -7.56 10.79 -6.79
CA GLY A 152 -6.43 9.88 -6.57
C GLY A 152 -5.44 9.95 -7.73
N LEU A 153 -4.16 10.21 -7.45
CA LEU A 153 -3.07 10.07 -8.41
C LEU A 153 -2.31 8.78 -8.10
N THR A 154 -2.21 7.92 -9.10
CA THR A 154 -1.48 6.64 -8.97
C THR A 154 -0.55 6.47 -10.17
N GLY A 155 0.52 5.71 -9.99
CA GLY A 155 1.50 5.39 -11.02
C GLY A 155 2.46 4.32 -10.56
N LEU A 156 3.16 3.70 -11.51
CA LEU A 156 4.22 2.77 -11.20
C LEU A 156 5.43 3.53 -10.64
N LEU A 157 6.01 3.03 -9.55
CA LEU A 157 7.28 3.51 -9.03
C LEU A 157 8.38 3.16 -10.03
N ALA A 158 8.83 4.16 -10.81
CA ALA A 158 10.06 4.03 -11.56
C ALA A 158 11.26 4.30 -10.64
N PRO A 159 12.39 3.59 -10.77
CA PRO A 159 13.58 3.90 -10.01
C PRO A 159 14.02 5.35 -10.30
N ALA A 160 14.16 6.15 -9.23
CA ALA A 160 14.52 7.56 -9.21
C ALA A 160 13.48 8.51 -9.85
N VAL A 161 12.40 8.78 -9.11
CA VAL A 161 11.65 10.03 -9.34
C VAL A 161 12.35 11.13 -8.53
N PRO A 162 13.00 12.11 -9.16
CA PRO A 162 13.39 13.31 -8.44
C PRO A 162 12.11 13.97 -7.91
N SER A 163 12.15 14.39 -6.64
CA SER A 163 11.09 15.15 -6.00
C SER A 163 10.45 16.11 -6.98
N LEU A 164 9.12 16.24 -6.94
CA LEU A 164 8.32 17.23 -7.68
C LEU A 164 8.76 18.68 -7.30
N SER A 165 9.98 19.03 -7.69
CA SER A 165 10.45 20.41 -7.66
C SER A 165 9.80 21.11 -8.85
N ALA A 166 8.98 22.08 -8.57
CA ALA A 166 8.24 23.00 -9.43
C ALA A 166 8.31 22.75 -10.95
N PRO A 167 7.17 22.40 -11.57
CA PRO A 167 7.11 22.25 -13.03
C PRO A 167 7.44 23.57 -13.71
N SER A 168 8.31 23.53 -14.70
CA SER A 168 8.84 24.70 -15.40
C SER A 168 7.80 25.44 -16.25
N THR A 169 6.56 24.99 -16.36
CA THR A 169 5.44 25.76 -16.95
C THR A 169 4.10 25.09 -16.57
N VAL A 170 3.45 25.56 -15.52
CA VAL A 170 2.05 25.24 -15.22
C VAL A 170 1.26 26.51 -15.32
N GLN A 171 0.32 26.57 -16.27
CA GLN A 171 -0.73 27.59 -16.25
C GLN A 171 -1.85 27.08 -15.34
N ILE A 172 -1.83 27.54 -14.08
CA ILE A 172 -2.96 27.34 -13.16
C ILE A 172 -3.89 28.53 -13.37
N ARG A 173 -5.07 28.29 -13.96
CA ARG A 173 -6.16 29.27 -13.95
C ARG A 173 -6.89 29.15 -12.62
N GLN A 174 -6.67 30.08 -11.71
CA GLN A 174 -7.58 30.29 -10.60
C GLN A 174 -8.76 31.10 -11.12
N THR A 175 -9.95 30.53 -11.13
CA THR A 175 -11.20 31.30 -11.28
C THR A 175 -11.43 31.98 -9.93
N ALA A 176 -11.08 33.28 -9.84
CA ALA A 176 -11.46 34.10 -8.69
C ALA A 176 -13.00 34.28 -8.75
N GLU A 177 -13.67 33.92 -7.67
CA GLU A 177 -15.04 34.32 -7.41
C GLU A 177 -15.07 35.85 -7.24
N SER A 178 -15.82 36.54 -8.09
CA SER A 178 -16.27 37.93 -7.87
C SER A 178 -17.58 37.90 -7.08
#